data_6b6451146b5f4e464c76d3b817dc3e40
#
_entry.id   6b6451146b5f4e464c76d3b817dc3e40
#
_cell.length_a   1.000
_cell.length_b   1.000
_cell.length_c   1.000
_cell.angle_alpha   90.00
_cell.angle_beta   90.00
_cell.angle_gamma   90.00
#
_symmetry.space_group_name_H-M   'P 1'
#
loop_
_entity.id
_entity.type
_entity.pdbx_description
1 polymer ?
#
loop_
_entity_poly.entity_id
_entity_poly.type
_entity_poly.pdbx_seq_one_letter_code
_entity_poly.pdbx_strand_id
1 'polypeptide(L)'
;YCSVCGGAVVLKIPEDDNRERFCCDSCGAIHYENPKVVVGTLPFFENKVLLCKRAIQPRLGLWTLPAGFYENGETLIQGALRETKEETNADVEAGELYGIFNIPQINQVYMIYLAKVDPNDFSVTSESSEIGLFDEQEIPWDILAFPWVNSSLKNFFADLKSGNFILRTEDIIRR
;
A
#
# COMPACT_ATOMS: atom_id res chain seq x y z
N TYR A 1 -8.21 20.15 17.56
CA TYR A 1 -8.85 21.45 17.25
C TYR A 1 -9.60 21.37 15.93
N CYS A 2 -10.64 22.20 15.79
CA CYS A 2 -11.44 22.29 14.57
C CYS A 2 -10.65 22.96 13.43
N SER A 3 -10.58 22.32 12.25
CA SER A 3 -9.91 22.89 11.07
C SER A 3 -10.62 24.10 10.46
N VAL A 4 -11.90 24.34 10.84
CA VAL A 4 -12.70 25.45 10.31
C VAL A 4 -12.54 26.73 11.15
N CYS A 5 -12.56 26.63 12.49
CA CYS A 5 -12.58 27.79 13.37
C CYS A 5 -11.50 27.79 14.47
N GLY A 6 -10.68 26.77 14.57
CA GLY A 6 -9.66 26.64 15.61
C GLY A 6 -10.18 26.28 17.00
N GLY A 7 -11.49 26.16 17.20
CA GLY A 7 -12.09 25.76 18.47
C GLY A 7 -11.80 24.32 18.88
N ALA A 8 -12.07 23.96 20.13
CA ALA A 8 -11.96 22.59 20.59
C ALA A 8 -13.00 21.69 19.90
N VAL A 9 -12.61 20.43 19.66
CA VAL A 9 -13.51 19.39 19.16
C VAL A 9 -13.75 18.35 20.25
N VAL A 10 -14.94 17.77 20.25
CA VAL A 10 -15.34 16.66 21.14
C VAL A 10 -15.76 15.46 20.30
N LEU A 11 -15.48 14.27 20.79
CA LEU A 11 -15.91 13.03 20.16
C LEU A 11 -17.33 12.72 20.65
N LYS A 12 -18.30 12.76 19.74
CA LYS A 12 -19.71 12.44 20.02
C LYS A 12 -20.42 11.93 18.76
N ILE A 13 -21.55 11.28 18.93
CA ILE A 13 -22.42 10.90 17.82
C ILE A 13 -23.24 12.14 17.43
N PRO A 14 -23.06 12.67 16.19
CA PRO A 14 -23.88 13.79 15.72
C PRO A 14 -25.34 13.39 15.53
N GLU A 15 -26.24 14.37 15.46
CA GLU A 15 -27.62 14.15 15.08
C GLU A 15 -27.67 13.49 13.68
N ASP A 16 -28.52 12.50 13.50
CA ASP A 16 -28.68 11.70 12.27
C ASP A 16 -27.48 10.84 11.85
N ASP A 17 -26.44 10.64 12.73
CA ASP A 17 -25.34 9.71 12.50
C ASP A 17 -25.44 8.51 13.46
N ASN A 18 -24.70 7.45 13.18
CA ASN A 18 -24.64 6.24 14.00
C ASN A 18 -23.22 5.94 14.53
N ARG A 19 -22.27 6.86 14.31
CA ARG A 19 -20.87 6.71 14.73
C ARG A 19 -20.38 7.99 15.40
N GLU A 20 -19.41 7.83 16.29
CA GLU A 20 -18.71 8.96 16.88
C GLU A 20 -17.89 9.71 15.83
N ARG A 21 -17.98 11.05 15.88
CA ARG A 21 -17.24 11.99 15.05
C ARG A 21 -16.64 13.08 15.92
N PHE A 22 -15.55 13.66 15.48
CA PHE A 22 -15.06 14.88 16.08
C PHE A 22 -15.97 16.05 15.67
N CYS A 23 -16.69 16.60 16.63
CA CYS A 23 -17.64 17.70 16.44
C CYS A 23 -17.13 18.96 17.11
N CYS A 24 -17.26 20.10 16.46
CA CYS A 24 -16.93 21.40 17.03
C CYS A 24 -18.19 22.06 17.62
N ASP A 25 -18.22 22.26 18.93
CA ASP A 25 -19.35 22.93 19.58
C ASP A 25 -19.40 24.43 19.30
N SER A 26 -18.29 25.05 18.85
CA SER A 26 -18.24 26.50 18.56
C SER A 26 -18.82 26.85 17.18
N CYS A 27 -18.62 26.01 16.14
CA CYS A 27 -19.09 26.31 14.78
C CYS A 27 -19.99 25.25 14.17
N GLY A 28 -20.27 24.15 14.89
CA GLY A 28 -21.11 23.06 14.42
C GLY A 28 -20.44 22.11 13.40
N ALA A 29 -19.17 22.33 13.04
CA ALA A 29 -18.49 21.50 12.07
C ALA A 29 -18.35 20.06 12.57
N ILE A 30 -18.64 19.08 11.70
CA ILE A 30 -18.46 17.66 11.93
C ILE A 30 -17.27 17.21 11.05
N HIS A 31 -16.27 16.59 11.67
CA HIS A 31 -15.07 16.09 10.97
C HIS A 31 -15.22 14.60 10.69
N TYR A 32 -15.32 14.28 9.41
CA TYR A 32 -15.36 12.90 8.93
C TYR A 32 -13.96 12.40 8.63
N GLU A 33 -13.66 11.20 9.11
CA GLU A 33 -12.41 10.49 8.78
C GLU A 33 -12.75 9.28 7.92
N ASN A 34 -12.08 9.15 6.78
CA ASN A 34 -12.17 8.01 5.89
C ASN A 34 -10.92 7.14 6.04
N PRO A 35 -10.99 5.83 5.69
CA PRO A 35 -9.81 5.00 5.58
C PRO A 35 -8.80 5.63 4.63
N LYS A 36 -7.53 5.55 5.00
CA LYS A 36 -6.43 5.99 4.13
C LYS A 36 -6.21 4.99 3.02
N VAL A 37 -6.03 5.48 1.82
CA VAL A 37 -5.67 4.66 0.67
C VAL A 37 -4.16 4.62 0.56
N VAL A 38 -3.62 3.42 0.37
CA VAL A 38 -2.22 3.13 0.05
C VAL A 38 -2.20 2.55 -1.35
N VAL A 39 -1.30 3.03 -2.18
CA VAL A 39 -1.14 2.57 -3.56
C VAL A 39 0.27 2.06 -3.78
N GLY A 40 0.41 1.06 -4.61
CA GLY A 40 1.73 0.51 -4.91
C GLY A 40 1.68 -0.45 -6.08
N THR A 41 2.84 -1.04 -6.37
CA THR A 41 2.97 -2.01 -7.43
C THR A 41 3.49 -3.35 -6.91
N LEU A 42 3.24 -4.39 -7.69
CA LEU A 42 3.97 -5.65 -7.69
C LEU A 42 4.82 -5.64 -8.96
N PRO A 43 6.07 -5.12 -8.87
CA PRO A 43 6.92 -5.05 -10.04
C PRO A 43 7.52 -6.42 -10.31
N PHE A 44 7.49 -6.86 -11.58
CA PHE A 44 8.00 -8.18 -11.93
C PHE A 44 8.76 -8.15 -13.28
N PHE A 45 9.70 -9.07 -13.40
CA PHE A 45 10.40 -9.40 -14.62
C PHE A 45 10.41 -10.93 -14.79
N GLU A 46 9.79 -11.41 -15.86
CA GLU A 46 9.60 -12.85 -16.11
C GLU A 46 8.91 -13.54 -14.92
N ASN A 47 9.61 -14.46 -14.25
CA ASN A 47 9.13 -15.22 -13.09
C ASN A 47 9.65 -14.67 -11.75
N LYS A 48 10.23 -13.46 -11.73
CA LYS A 48 10.78 -12.82 -10.53
C LYS A 48 10.02 -11.57 -10.16
N VAL A 49 9.91 -11.32 -8.86
CA VAL A 49 9.29 -10.11 -8.29
C VAL A 49 10.35 -9.22 -7.67
N LEU A 50 10.26 -7.92 -7.92
CA LEU A 50 11.11 -6.92 -7.27
C LEU A 50 10.59 -6.66 -5.86
N LEU A 51 11.47 -6.83 -4.88
CA LEU A 51 11.22 -6.45 -3.48
C LEU A 51 12.24 -5.40 -3.04
N CYS A 52 11.83 -4.56 -2.11
CA CYS A 52 12.67 -3.59 -1.43
C CYS A 52 12.72 -3.87 0.08
N LYS A 53 13.89 -3.66 0.70
CA LYS A 53 14.11 -3.84 2.15
C LYS A 53 14.03 -2.49 2.83
N ARG A 54 13.06 -2.31 3.69
CA ARG A 54 12.75 -1.04 4.34
C ARG A 54 13.93 -0.46 5.12
N ALA A 55 14.32 0.77 4.81
CA ALA A 55 15.29 1.54 5.55
C ALA A 55 14.66 2.48 6.60
N ILE A 56 13.31 2.51 6.68
CA ILE A 56 12.54 3.40 7.56
C ILE A 56 11.54 2.62 8.42
N GLN A 57 11.09 3.24 9.52
CA GLN A 57 9.98 2.71 10.33
C GLN A 57 8.61 2.97 9.63
N PRO A 58 7.59 2.15 9.90
CA PRO A 58 7.62 0.89 10.68
C PRO A 58 8.27 -0.26 9.89
N ARG A 59 8.63 -1.33 10.58
CA ARG A 59 9.14 -2.56 9.96
C ARG A 59 10.52 -2.41 9.28
N LEU A 60 11.38 -1.55 9.83
CA LEU A 60 12.77 -1.40 9.42
C LEU A 60 13.47 -2.76 9.26
N GLY A 61 14.17 -2.97 8.15
CA GLY A 61 14.92 -4.18 7.83
C GLY A 61 14.10 -5.34 7.28
N LEU A 62 12.78 -5.20 7.11
CA LEU A 62 11.94 -6.23 6.52
C LEU A 62 11.66 -5.93 5.04
N TRP A 63 11.39 -6.98 4.27
CA TRP A 63 11.15 -6.90 2.83
C TRP A 63 9.68 -6.60 2.53
N THR A 64 9.45 -5.81 1.49
CA THR A 64 8.11 -5.42 1.05
C THR A 64 8.04 -5.21 -0.46
N LEU A 65 6.82 -5.13 -0.97
CA LEU A 65 6.52 -4.51 -2.26
C LEU A 65 6.53 -2.98 -2.09
N PRO A 66 6.92 -2.20 -3.10
CA PRO A 66 6.89 -0.74 -3.05
C PRO A 66 5.45 -0.24 -2.98
N ALA A 67 5.15 0.56 -1.95
CA ALA A 67 3.81 1.13 -1.74
C ALA A 67 3.81 2.20 -0.63
N GLY A 68 3.07 3.29 -0.85
CA GLY A 68 2.88 4.35 0.12
C GLY A 68 1.53 5.05 0.00
N PHE A 69 1.37 6.17 0.68
CA PHE A 69 0.09 6.85 0.73
C PHE A 69 -0.28 7.52 -0.60
N TYR A 70 -1.53 7.30 -1.00
CA TYR A 70 -2.14 8.01 -2.11
C TYR A 70 -2.30 9.49 -1.79
N GLU A 71 -1.85 10.37 -2.68
CA GLU A 71 -1.85 11.81 -2.49
C GLU A 71 -2.97 12.53 -3.27
N ASN A 72 -3.31 13.73 -2.80
CA ASN A 72 -4.30 14.56 -3.48
C ASN A 72 -3.76 15.06 -4.82
N GLY A 73 -4.59 14.96 -5.87
CA GLY A 73 -4.27 15.49 -7.20
C GLY A 73 -3.61 14.50 -8.16
N GLU A 74 -3.32 13.29 -7.72
CA GLU A 74 -2.85 12.20 -8.58
C GLU A 74 -3.95 11.15 -8.82
N THR A 75 -3.82 10.34 -9.85
CA THR A 75 -4.62 9.12 -10.03
C THR A 75 -3.98 7.97 -9.24
N LEU A 76 -4.76 6.93 -8.90
CA LEU A 76 -4.24 5.76 -8.18
C LEU A 76 -2.99 5.17 -8.85
N ILE A 77 -2.99 5.09 -10.18
CA ILE A 77 -1.86 4.55 -10.94
C ILE A 77 -0.65 5.49 -10.91
N GLN A 78 -0.87 6.82 -10.94
CA GLN A 78 0.21 7.79 -10.80
C GLN A 78 0.87 7.69 -9.42
N GLY A 79 0.07 7.56 -8.36
CA GLY A 79 0.58 7.34 -7.01
C GLY A 79 1.37 6.03 -6.88
N ALA A 80 0.86 4.94 -7.44
CA ALA A 80 1.55 3.64 -7.42
C ALA A 80 2.91 3.69 -8.15
N LEU A 81 2.98 4.40 -9.30
CA LEU A 81 4.23 4.60 -10.04
C LEU A 81 5.21 5.49 -9.27
N ARG A 82 4.73 6.59 -8.69
CA ARG A 82 5.54 7.50 -7.86
C ARG A 82 6.17 6.77 -6.68
N GLU A 83 5.37 6.05 -5.90
CA GLU A 83 5.86 5.27 -4.74
C GLU A 83 6.89 4.20 -5.17
N THR A 84 6.65 3.52 -6.30
CA THR A 84 7.60 2.56 -6.84
C THR A 84 8.93 3.24 -7.19
N LYS A 85 8.88 4.41 -7.84
CA LYS A 85 10.07 5.20 -8.18
C LYS A 85 10.80 5.69 -6.95
N GLU A 86 10.09 6.21 -5.95
CA GLU A 86 10.67 6.72 -4.70
C GLU A 86 11.35 5.63 -3.88
N GLU A 87 10.74 4.43 -3.79
CA GLU A 87 11.29 3.33 -2.99
C GLU A 87 12.32 2.47 -3.74
N THR A 88 12.33 2.46 -5.09
CA THR A 88 13.18 1.54 -5.86
C THR A 88 14.02 2.19 -6.96
N ASN A 89 13.85 3.48 -7.24
CA ASN A 89 14.38 4.18 -8.42
C ASN A 89 13.96 3.58 -9.78
N ALA A 90 13.15 2.52 -9.80
CA ALA A 90 12.72 1.88 -11.03
C ALA A 90 11.66 2.71 -11.77
N ASP A 91 11.78 2.80 -13.10
CA ASP A 91 10.69 3.19 -13.97
C ASP A 91 9.96 1.93 -14.43
N VAL A 92 8.68 1.78 -14.05
CA VAL A 92 7.93 0.58 -14.33
C VAL A 92 6.75 0.85 -15.27
N GLU A 93 6.42 -0.13 -16.10
CA GLU A 93 5.22 -0.10 -16.93
C GLU A 93 4.04 -0.66 -16.13
N ALA A 94 3.11 0.23 -15.75
CA ALA A 94 1.93 -0.19 -15.00
C ALA A 94 0.97 -1.02 -15.84
N GLY A 95 0.52 -2.12 -15.25
CA GLY A 95 -0.51 -3.01 -15.76
C GLY A 95 -1.84 -2.84 -15.03
N GLU A 96 -2.57 -3.95 -14.91
CA GLU A 96 -3.89 -3.99 -14.29
C GLU A 96 -3.83 -3.88 -12.76
N LEU A 97 -4.91 -3.39 -12.15
CA LEU A 97 -5.13 -3.50 -10.71
C LEU A 97 -5.22 -4.98 -10.35
N TYR A 98 -4.38 -5.41 -9.42
CA TYR A 98 -4.19 -6.82 -9.11
C TYR A 98 -4.70 -7.23 -7.74
N GLY A 99 -4.58 -6.36 -6.74
CA GLY A 99 -5.03 -6.66 -5.39
C GLY A 99 -5.63 -5.46 -4.68
N ILE A 100 -6.71 -5.71 -3.93
CA ILE A 100 -7.28 -4.77 -2.96
C ILE A 100 -7.25 -5.45 -1.60
N PHE A 101 -6.50 -4.87 -0.64
CA PHE A 101 -6.36 -5.41 0.71
C PHE A 101 -6.97 -4.44 1.71
N ASN A 102 -8.04 -4.86 2.38
CA ASN A 102 -8.67 -4.10 3.44
C ASN A 102 -8.00 -4.42 4.78
N ILE A 103 -7.55 -3.42 5.51
CA ILE A 103 -6.94 -3.56 6.84
C ILE A 103 -7.72 -2.71 7.86
N PRO A 104 -8.91 -3.18 8.31
CA PRO A 104 -9.84 -2.38 9.12
C PRO A 104 -9.24 -1.86 10.43
N GLN A 105 -8.37 -2.65 11.08
CA GLN A 105 -7.79 -2.29 12.39
C GLN A 105 -6.82 -1.11 12.36
N ILE A 106 -6.39 -0.67 11.17
CA ILE A 106 -5.57 0.53 11.00
C ILE A 106 -6.21 1.53 10.03
N ASN A 107 -7.48 1.29 9.66
CA ASN A 107 -8.24 2.13 8.73
C ASN A 107 -7.49 2.40 7.42
N GLN A 108 -7.01 1.33 6.76
CA GLN A 108 -6.29 1.43 5.49
C GLN A 108 -6.83 0.46 4.44
N VAL A 109 -6.77 0.89 3.18
CA VAL A 109 -7.04 0.06 1.99
C VAL A 109 -5.83 0.16 1.08
N TYR A 110 -5.27 -0.98 0.71
CA TYR A 110 -4.15 -1.07 -0.23
C TYR A 110 -4.64 -1.45 -1.61
N MET A 111 -4.18 -0.75 -2.64
CA MET A 111 -4.50 -1.00 -4.03
C MET A 111 -3.20 -1.25 -4.80
N ILE A 112 -2.98 -2.49 -5.22
CA ILE A 112 -1.71 -2.96 -5.78
C ILE A 112 -1.89 -3.28 -7.27
N TYR A 113 -1.08 -2.65 -8.11
CA TYR A 113 -1.04 -2.87 -9.55
C TYR A 113 0.08 -3.84 -9.93
N LEU A 114 -0.15 -4.68 -10.92
CA LEU A 114 0.96 -5.36 -11.60
C LEU A 114 1.78 -4.32 -12.34
N ALA A 115 3.10 -4.50 -12.38
CA ALA A 115 3.96 -3.61 -13.15
C ALA A 115 5.16 -4.37 -13.72
N LYS A 116 5.49 -4.14 -14.99
CA LYS A 116 6.73 -4.67 -15.56
C LYS A 116 7.90 -3.79 -15.20
N VAL A 117 9.01 -4.40 -14.81
CA VAL A 117 10.26 -3.70 -14.47
C VAL A 117 11.40 -4.20 -15.38
N ASP A 118 12.29 -3.29 -15.78
CA ASP A 118 13.57 -3.69 -16.40
C ASP A 118 14.49 -4.24 -15.30
N PRO A 119 15.07 -5.45 -15.47
CA PRO A 119 15.95 -6.06 -14.47
C PRO A 119 17.24 -5.27 -14.18
N ASN A 120 17.55 -4.24 -14.98
CA ASN A 120 18.72 -3.39 -14.80
C ASN A 120 18.35 -1.95 -14.34
N ASP A 121 17.06 -1.64 -14.19
CA ASP A 121 16.57 -0.29 -13.87
C ASP A 121 15.97 -0.21 -12.47
N PHE A 122 16.77 -0.50 -11.44
CA PHE A 122 16.45 -0.22 -10.05
C PHE A 122 17.71 -0.04 -9.21
N SER A 123 17.59 0.73 -8.13
CA SER A 123 18.70 0.95 -7.20
C SER A 123 18.18 1.38 -5.83
N VAL A 124 19.01 1.19 -4.80
CA VAL A 124 18.69 1.60 -3.42
C VAL A 124 18.40 3.09 -3.31
N THR A 125 17.55 3.43 -2.34
CA THR A 125 17.12 4.80 -2.05
C THR A 125 17.34 5.12 -0.57
N SER A 126 16.92 6.30 -0.13
CA SER A 126 16.91 6.63 1.30
C SER A 126 15.89 5.80 2.10
N GLU A 127 14.87 5.25 1.43
CA GLU A 127 13.79 4.47 2.04
C GLU A 127 13.99 2.95 1.92
N SER A 128 14.90 2.51 1.04
CA SER A 128 15.18 1.10 0.77
C SER A 128 16.68 0.80 0.80
N SER A 129 17.11 0.02 1.80
CA SER A 129 18.52 -0.33 2.01
C SER A 129 19.05 -1.43 1.08
N GLU A 130 18.16 -2.29 0.58
CA GLU A 130 18.45 -3.37 -0.36
C GLU A 130 17.26 -3.52 -1.31
N ILE A 131 17.54 -3.87 -2.57
CA ILE A 131 16.50 -4.13 -3.59
C ILE A 131 16.96 -5.31 -4.41
N GLY A 132 16.05 -6.19 -4.79
CA GLY A 132 16.39 -7.35 -5.61
C GLY A 132 15.20 -8.03 -6.28
N LEU A 133 15.49 -8.76 -7.32
CA LEU A 133 14.54 -9.64 -8.02
C LEU A 133 14.64 -11.06 -7.45
N PHE A 134 13.51 -11.59 -7.00
CA PHE A 134 13.39 -12.88 -6.32
C PHE A 134 12.44 -13.80 -7.08
N ASP A 135 12.85 -15.03 -7.36
CA ASP A 135 11.89 -16.05 -7.72
C ASP A 135 11.17 -16.62 -6.48
N GLU A 136 10.18 -17.49 -6.68
CA GLU A 136 9.35 -18.02 -5.58
C GLU A 136 10.14 -18.67 -4.45
N GLN A 137 11.27 -19.34 -4.79
CA GLN A 137 12.11 -20.07 -3.83
C GLN A 137 13.07 -19.15 -3.07
N GLU A 138 13.42 -18.01 -3.68
CA GLU A 138 14.31 -17.01 -3.10
C GLU A 138 13.58 -16.00 -2.21
N ILE A 139 12.23 -15.93 -2.25
CA ILE A 139 11.45 -14.99 -1.42
C ILE A 139 11.77 -15.19 0.06
N PRO A 140 12.13 -14.11 0.78
CA PRO A 140 12.40 -14.17 2.22
C PRO A 140 11.11 -14.18 3.04
N TRP A 141 10.32 -15.27 2.94
CA TRP A 141 8.96 -15.38 3.50
C TRP A 141 8.84 -15.05 4.98
N ASP A 142 9.86 -15.38 5.79
CA ASP A 142 9.85 -15.20 7.25
C ASP A 142 10.09 -13.76 7.69
N ILE A 143 10.61 -12.92 6.78
CA ILE A 143 10.95 -11.51 7.06
C ILE A 143 10.25 -10.55 6.09
N LEU A 144 9.05 -10.90 5.64
CA LEU A 144 8.16 -9.98 4.93
C LEU A 144 7.51 -9.02 5.92
N ALA A 145 7.47 -7.73 5.56
CA ALA A 145 7.05 -6.65 6.44
C ALA A 145 5.55 -6.72 6.81
N PHE A 146 4.70 -7.11 5.87
CA PHE A 146 3.25 -7.00 6.01
C PHE A 146 2.53 -8.25 5.47
N PRO A 147 1.41 -8.66 6.10
CA PRO A 147 0.64 -9.82 5.65
C PRO A 147 0.13 -9.71 4.21
N TRP A 148 -0.29 -8.51 3.79
CA TRP A 148 -0.77 -8.29 2.42
C TRP A 148 0.32 -8.54 1.36
N VAL A 149 1.59 -8.29 1.68
CA VAL A 149 2.72 -8.62 0.79
C VAL A 149 2.80 -10.13 0.59
N ASN A 150 2.69 -10.89 1.69
CA ASN A 150 2.70 -12.37 1.62
C ASN A 150 1.55 -12.89 0.72
N SER A 151 0.33 -12.36 0.90
CA SER A 151 -0.83 -12.71 0.09
C SER A 151 -0.61 -12.34 -1.39
N SER A 152 -0.12 -11.13 -1.66
CA SER A 152 0.17 -10.68 -3.04
C SER A 152 1.16 -11.59 -3.75
N LEU A 153 2.26 -11.94 -3.09
CA LEU A 153 3.29 -12.81 -3.66
C LEU A 153 2.79 -14.23 -3.92
N LYS A 154 2.07 -14.83 -2.97
CA LYS A 154 1.46 -16.16 -3.15
C LYS A 154 0.50 -16.19 -4.33
N ASN A 155 -0.36 -15.18 -4.42
CA ASN A 155 -1.29 -15.03 -5.53
C ASN A 155 -0.55 -14.90 -6.86
N PHE A 156 0.48 -14.05 -6.92
CA PHE A 156 1.28 -13.83 -8.13
C PHE A 156 1.92 -15.12 -8.65
N PHE A 157 2.61 -15.87 -7.79
CA PHE A 157 3.25 -17.12 -8.24
C PHE A 157 2.25 -18.21 -8.60
N ALA A 158 1.06 -18.22 -7.98
CA ALA A 158 -0.03 -19.12 -8.39
C ALA A 158 -0.59 -18.75 -9.76
N ASP A 159 -0.79 -17.47 -10.01
CA ASP A 159 -1.29 -16.95 -11.29
C ASP A 159 -0.26 -17.12 -12.41
N LEU A 160 1.02 -16.94 -12.10
CA LEU A 160 2.10 -17.19 -13.04
C LEU A 160 2.11 -18.66 -13.54
N LYS A 161 1.89 -19.61 -12.62
CA LYS A 161 1.80 -21.04 -12.95
C LYS A 161 0.55 -21.39 -13.78
N SER A 162 -0.56 -20.72 -13.52
CA SER A 162 -1.84 -20.94 -14.22
C SER A 162 -1.96 -20.15 -15.52
N GLY A 163 -1.16 -19.10 -15.70
CA GLY A 163 -1.27 -18.14 -16.81
C GLY A 163 -2.50 -17.21 -16.71
N ASN A 164 -3.18 -17.15 -15.55
CA ASN A 164 -4.41 -16.41 -15.37
C ASN A 164 -4.31 -15.43 -14.19
N PHE A 165 -4.03 -14.16 -14.50
CA PHE A 165 -3.94 -13.09 -13.53
C PHE A 165 -5.31 -12.46 -13.30
N ILE A 166 -5.82 -12.50 -12.06
CA ILE A 166 -7.14 -11.97 -11.70
C ILE A 166 -7.03 -11.00 -10.52
N LEU A 167 -7.88 -9.96 -10.55
CA LEU A 167 -8.04 -9.05 -9.40
C LEU A 167 -8.62 -9.82 -8.20
N ARG A 168 -8.00 -9.67 -7.04
CA ARG A 168 -8.47 -10.21 -5.76
C ARG A 168 -8.72 -9.13 -4.73
N THR A 169 -9.75 -9.35 -3.92
CA THR A 169 -10.02 -8.54 -2.73
C THR A 169 -9.88 -9.42 -1.49
N GLU A 170 -9.11 -8.96 -0.50
CA GLU A 170 -8.83 -9.70 0.73
C GLU A 170 -8.94 -8.79 1.95
N ASP A 171 -9.54 -9.33 3.03
CA ASP A 171 -9.61 -8.68 4.33
C ASP A 171 -8.49 -9.21 5.23
N ILE A 172 -7.50 -8.37 5.54
CA ILE A 172 -6.40 -8.69 6.45
C ILE A 172 -6.85 -8.40 7.88
N ILE A 173 -7.44 -9.41 8.52
CA ILE A 173 -7.92 -9.31 9.90
C ILE A 173 -6.91 -9.97 10.82
N ARG A 174 -6.31 -9.21 11.75
CA ARG A 174 -5.51 -9.79 12.84
C ARG A 174 -6.45 -10.47 13.82
N ARG A 175 -6.24 -11.74 14.01
CA ARG A 175 -6.84 -12.49 15.11
C ARG A 175 -6.09 -12.26 16.41
#